data_d86e79597b07a63ade2459785039d98c
#
_entry.id   d86e79597b07a63ade2459785039d98c
#
_cell.length_a   1.000
_cell.length_b   1.000
_cell.length_c   1.000
_cell.angle_alpha   90.00
_cell.angle_beta   90.00
_cell.angle_gamma   90.00
#
_symmetry.space_group_name_H-M   'P 1'
#
loop_
_entity.id
_entity.type
_entity.pdbx_description
1 polymer ?
#
loop_
_entity_poly.entity_id
_entity_poly.type
_entity_poly.pdbx_seq_one_letter_code
_entity_poly.pdbx_strand_id
1 'polypeptide(L)'
;GQCKVQVLEGGGEILDSEKPHFTRKQIKDHWRLGCQCKVKGDLKIKVPESVMGVKEWECEVISNKNVSSFIKEFKVALPPGEHMDFVPGSYAQIKIPAYDCIDYDKDFDKDLIGEEYIGAWKKFNIFSLKAHNPEPTVRAYSMANYPDEGDIITLTVRIATTPFLPRPQVGFQNVPTGIASSYIFSLKPGDKVMMSGPYGDFHPNFTSGKEMIWIGGGAGMAPLRAQIMHM
;
A
#
# COMPACT_ATOMS: atom_id res chain seq x y z
N GLY A 1 3.98 3.25 13.09
CA GLY A 1 4.89 4.32 13.43
C GLY A 1 5.00 5.43 12.39
N GLN A 2 4.05 5.49 11.43
CA GLN A 2 4.12 6.46 10.29
C GLN A 2 3.62 7.87 10.64
N CYS A 3 2.92 8.05 11.75
CA CYS A 3 2.42 9.35 12.21
C CYS A 3 3.39 10.05 13.17
N LYS A 4 4.70 9.92 12.95
CA LYS A 4 5.72 10.54 13.80
C LYS A 4 5.73 12.06 13.63
N VAL A 5 5.66 12.77 14.75
CA VAL A 5 5.79 14.23 14.83
C VAL A 5 6.75 14.57 15.98
N GLN A 6 7.51 15.64 15.82
CA GLN A 6 8.28 16.17 16.94
C GLN A 6 7.44 17.21 17.66
N VAL A 7 7.18 17.00 18.93
CA VAL A 7 6.43 17.97 19.75
C VAL A 7 7.42 18.99 20.33
N LEU A 8 7.18 20.25 20.00
CA LEU A 8 8.01 21.35 20.48
C LEU A 8 7.44 21.93 21.79
N GLU A 9 6.09 21.98 21.90
CA GLU A 9 5.40 22.51 23.08
C GLU A 9 4.04 21.80 23.24
N GLY A 10 3.58 21.58 24.47
CA GLY A 10 2.20 21.22 24.82
C GLY A 10 1.77 19.76 24.64
N GLY A 11 2.63 18.84 24.23
CA GLY A 11 2.25 17.45 23.89
C GLY A 11 2.17 16.46 25.07
N GLY A 12 2.54 16.86 26.26
CA GLY A 12 2.64 15.95 27.41
C GLY A 12 3.73 14.89 27.25
N GLU A 13 3.78 13.91 28.15
CA GLU A 13 4.78 12.85 28.13
C GLU A 13 4.45 11.75 27.12
N ILE A 14 5.50 11.06 26.63
CA ILE A 14 5.37 9.92 25.75
C ILE A 14 4.72 8.74 26.46
N LEU A 15 3.76 8.10 25.82
CA LEU A 15 3.08 6.92 26.35
C LEU A 15 3.95 5.67 26.20
N ASP A 16 3.78 4.69 27.08
CA ASP A 16 4.51 3.42 26.99
C ASP A 16 4.22 2.67 25.67
N SER A 17 3.02 2.80 25.13
CA SER A 17 2.63 2.25 23.84
C SER A 17 3.38 2.87 22.66
N GLU A 18 3.91 4.08 22.79
CA GLU A 18 4.65 4.77 21.74
C GLU A 18 6.15 4.44 21.75
N LYS A 19 6.72 4.16 22.92
CA LYS A 19 8.17 3.95 23.12
C LYS A 19 8.80 2.93 22.16
N PRO A 20 8.16 1.79 21.84
CA PRO A 20 8.74 0.81 20.88
C PRO A 20 8.94 1.34 19.46
N HIS A 21 8.28 2.44 19.11
CA HIS A 21 8.36 3.04 17.77
C HIS A 21 9.45 4.10 17.62
N PHE A 22 10.20 4.38 18.70
CA PHE A 22 11.19 5.44 18.74
C PHE A 22 12.53 4.96 19.28
N THR A 23 13.61 5.54 18.75
CA THR A 23 14.93 5.41 19.35
C THR A 23 15.02 6.21 20.63
N ARG A 24 16.01 5.89 21.49
CA ARG A 24 16.28 6.66 22.73
C ARG A 24 16.52 8.15 22.45
N LYS A 25 17.15 8.47 21.32
CA LYS A 25 17.38 9.84 20.87
C LYS A 25 16.06 10.54 20.52
N GLN A 26 15.22 9.91 19.72
CA GLN A 26 13.92 10.46 19.36
C GLN A 26 13.04 10.71 20.58
N ILE A 27 13.07 9.82 21.57
CA ILE A 27 12.32 10.03 22.83
C ILE A 27 12.83 11.30 23.56
N LYS A 28 14.14 11.49 23.64
CA LYS A 28 14.74 12.70 24.25
C LYS A 28 14.41 13.96 23.44
N ASP A 29 14.30 13.86 22.14
CA ASP A 29 13.98 14.95 21.22
C ASP A 29 12.44 15.17 21.11
N HIS A 30 11.64 14.61 22.04
CA HIS A 30 10.19 14.76 22.14
C HIS A 30 9.40 14.29 20.90
N TRP A 31 9.87 13.26 20.23
CA TRP A 31 9.09 12.63 19.17
C TRP A 31 7.91 11.86 19.75
N ARG A 32 6.75 12.00 19.10
CA ARG A 32 5.49 11.36 19.48
C ARG A 32 4.80 10.73 18.25
N LEU A 33 3.91 9.78 18.51
CA LEU A 33 2.94 9.36 17.49
C LEU A 33 1.77 10.34 17.48
N GLY A 34 1.54 11.06 16.39
CA GLY A 34 0.46 12.03 16.28
C GLY A 34 -0.92 11.44 16.61
N CYS A 35 -1.16 10.17 16.23
CA CYS A 35 -2.40 9.46 16.57
C CYS A 35 -2.58 9.15 18.07
N GLN A 36 -1.52 9.22 18.87
CA GLN A 36 -1.54 9.00 20.33
C GLN A 36 -1.42 10.31 21.13
N CYS A 37 -1.00 11.38 20.48
CA CYS A 37 -0.83 12.68 21.11
C CYS A 37 -2.19 13.37 21.28
N LYS A 38 -2.71 13.39 22.52
CA LYS A 38 -3.97 14.08 22.82
C LYS A 38 -3.73 15.58 22.96
N VAL A 39 -4.40 16.37 22.16
CA VAL A 39 -4.38 17.82 22.25
C VAL A 39 -5.24 18.25 23.47
N LYS A 40 -4.61 18.87 24.48
CA LYS A 40 -5.27 19.36 25.70
C LYS A 40 -5.17 20.87 25.88
N GLY A 41 -4.56 21.54 24.94
CA GLY A 41 -4.31 22.99 24.92
C GLY A 41 -3.47 23.32 23.70
N ASP A 42 -2.81 24.47 23.73
CA ASP A 42 -1.92 24.88 22.63
C ASP A 42 -0.80 23.85 22.43
N LEU A 43 -0.61 23.46 21.20
CA LEU A 43 0.34 22.43 20.80
C LEU A 43 1.19 22.94 19.62
N LYS A 44 2.50 22.88 19.77
CA LYS A 44 3.43 23.19 18.70
C LYS A 44 4.17 21.92 18.26
N ILE A 45 4.06 21.59 16.99
CA ILE A 45 4.68 20.41 16.42
C ILE A 45 5.55 20.78 15.22
N LYS A 46 6.62 20.00 15.02
CA LYS A 46 7.38 19.97 13.77
C LYS A 46 7.02 18.68 13.03
N VAL A 47 6.52 18.83 11.83
CA VAL A 47 6.22 17.73 10.93
C VAL A 47 7.46 17.45 10.07
N PRO A 48 7.82 16.19 9.79
CA PRO A 48 8.90 15.89 8.84
C PRO A 48 8.65 16.53 7.47
N GLU A 49 9.69 17.03 6.82
CA GLU A 49 9.59 17.67 5.50
C GLU A 49 9.02 16.73 4.44
N SER A 50 9.28 15.43 4.57
CA SER A 50 8.72 14.39 3.71
C SER A 50 7.19 14.35 3.67
N VAL A 51 6.51 14.93 4.65
CA VAL A 51 5.05 15.05 4.67
C VAL A 51 4.57 16.26 3.85
N MET A 52 5.42 17.27 3.67
CA MET A 52 5.07 18.51 2.97
C MET A 52 5.10 18.37 1.45
N GLY A 53 5.78 17.37 0.92
CA GLY A 53 5.88 17.09 -0.52
C GLY A 53 4.82 16.13 -1.06
N VAL A 54 3.87 15.72 -0.23
CA VAL A 54 2.81 14.80 -0.65
C VAL A 54 1.83 15.51 -1.56
N LYS A 55 1.68 14.96 -2.77
CA LYS A 55 0.69 15.39 -3.74
C LYS A 55 -0.36 14.30 -3.95
N GLU A 56 -1.48 14.68 -4.53
CA GLU A 56 -2.54 13.79 -4.95
C GLU A 56 -2.79 13.95 -6.45
N TRP A 57 -2.94 12.83 -7.15
CA TRP A 57 -3.16 12.80 -8.59
C TRP A 57 -4.30 11.84 -8.95
N GLU A 58 -5.00 12.18 -10.03
CA GLU A 58 -5.85 11.24 -10.75
C GLU A 58 -4.99 10.53 -11.80
N CYS A 59 -4.56 9.32 -11.48
CA CYS A 59 -3.68 8.50 -12.33
C CYS A 59 -4.49 7.63 -13.28
N GLU A 60 -3.91 7.31 -14.44
CA GLU A 60 -4.50 6.38 -15.40
C GLU A 60 -3.91 4.98 -15.24
N VAL A 61 -4.77 3.98 -15.14
CA VAL A 61 -4.36 2.58 -15.16
C VAL A 61 -3.81 2.22 -16.55
N ILE A 62 -2.55 1.84 -16.62
CA ILE A 62 -1.91 1.43 -17.88
C ILE A 62 -1.73 -0.09 -17.98
N SER A 63 -1.68 -0.79 -16.86
CA SER A 63 -1.62 -2.25 -16.81
C SER A 63 -2.15 -2.76 -15.47
N ASN A 64 -2.84 -3.90 -15.50
CA ASN A 64 -3.35 -4.55 -14.28
C ASN A 64 -3.41 -6.07 -14.48
N LYS A 65 -2.25 -6.71 -14.66
CA LYS A 65 -2.15 -8.14 -15.01
C LYS A 65 -1.67 -8.96 -13.82
N ASN A 66 -2.15 -10.19 -13.71
CA ASN A 66 -1.59 -11.13 -12.77
C ASN A 66 -0.15 -11.49 -13.16
N VAL A 67 0.71 -11.55 -12.14
CA VAL A 67 2.10 -12.02 -12.22
C VAL A 67 2.28 -13.29 -11.38
N SER A 68 1.24 -13.69 -10.68
CA SER A 68 1.09 -14.99 -10.02
C SER A 68 -0.40 -15.25 -9.79
N SER A 69 -0.75 -16.46 -9.33
CA SER A 69 -2.16 -16.86 -9.19
C SER A 69 -3.04 -15.84 -8.48
N PHE A 70 -2.53 -15.12 -7.49
CA PHE A 70 -3.31 -14.21 -6.65
C PHE A 70 -2.66 -12.85 -6.46
N ILE A 71 -1.71 -12.48 -7.32
CA ILE A 71 -0.98 -11.21 -7.25
C ILE A 71 -0.99 -10.55 -8.62
N LYS A 72 -1.41 -9.29 -8.65
CA LYS A 72 -1.33 -8.42 -9.82
C LYS A 72 -0.14 -7.47 -9.74
N GLU A 73 0.48 -7.23 -10.87
CA GLU A 73 1.27 -6.05 -11.13
C GLU A 73 0.31 -4.97 -11.63
N PHE A 74 0.12 -3.94 -10.82
CA PHE A 74 -0.76 -2.82 -11.09
C PHE A 74 0.08 -1.60 -11.41
N LYS A 75 -0.04 -1.09 -12.64
CA LYS A 75 0.71 0.07 -13.12
C LYS A 75 -0.22 1.22 -13.45
N VAL A 76 0.14 2.39 -12.96
CA VAL A 76 -0.55 3.64 -13.28
C VAL A 76 0.42 4.69 -13.79
N ALA A 77 -0.02 5.51 -14.71
CA ALA A 77 0.69 6.70 -15.16
C ALA A 77 0.23 7.92 -14.37
N LEU A 78 1.18 8.75 -13.98
CA LEU A 78 0.89 10.08 -13.47
C LEU A 78 0.31 10.97 -14.60
N PRO A 79 -0.45 12.03 -14.27
CA PRO A 79 -0.89 13.01 -15.27
C PRO A 79 0.29 13.59 -16.05
N PRO A 80 0.11 13.97 -17.33
CA PRO A 80 1.16 14.57 -18.13
C PRO A 80 1.81 15.78 -17.45
N GLY A 81 3.15 15.76 -17.36
CA GLY A 81 3.95 16.81 -16.73
C GLY A 81 4.06 16.73 -15.21
N GLU A 82 3.39 15.77 -14.58
CA GLU A 82 3.57 15.49 -13.16
C GLU A 82 4.66 14.45 -12.92
N HIS A 83 5.38 14.61 -11.83
CA HIS A 83 6.45 13.72 -11.39
C HIS A 83 6.34 13.44 -9.89
N MET A 84 6.67 12.21 -9.49
CA MET A 84 6.76 11.82 -8.09
C MET A 84 8.22 11.54 -7.73
N ASP A 85 8.85 12.45 -7.00
CA ASP A 85 10.17 12.22 -6.40
C ASP A 85 10.04 11.27 -5.21
N PHE A 86 10.63 10.10 -5.28
CA PHE A 86 10.59 9.14 -4.18
C PHE A 86 11.90 8.36 -4.03
N VAL A 87 12.12 7.81 -2.85
CA VAL A 87 13.23 6.90 -2.57
C VAL A 87 12.73 5.46 -2.62
N PRO A 88 13.47 4.51 -3.25
CA PRO A 88 13.07 3.10 -3.28
C PRO A 88 12.77 2.53 -1.89
N GLY A 89 11.58 1.92 -1.76
CA GLY A 89 11.04 1.50 -0.47
C GLY A 89 9.90 2.40 0.05
N SER A 90 9.66 3.54 -0.60
CA SER A 90 8.48 4.36 -0.35
C SER A 90 7.20 3.64 -0.78
N TYR A 91 6.05 4.12 -0.28
CA TYR A 91 4.72 3.64 -0.65
C TYR A 91 3.85 4.79 -1.16
N ALA A 92 2.84 4.45 -1.93
CA ALA A 92 1.76 5.34 -2.32
C ALA A 92 0.45 4.93 -1.61
N GLN A 93 -0.48 5.86 -1.51
CA GLN A 93 -1.83 5.59 -1.03
C GLN A 93 -2.81 5.65 -2.19
N ILE A 94 -3.76 4.72 -2.20
CA ILE A 94 -4.87 4.69 -3.15
C ILE A 94 -6.16 5.02 -2.40
N LYS A 95 -6.94 5.95 -2.93
CA LYS A 95 -8.32 6.20 -2.50
C LYS A 95 -9.24 5.19 -3.16
N ILE A 96 -9.96 4.48 -2.35
CA ILE A 96 -10.95 3.50 -2.74
C ILE A 96 -12.33 4.14 -2.58
N PRO A 97 -13.11 4.30 -3.65
CA PRO A 97 -14.45 4.85 -3.54
C PRO A 97 -15.39 3.90 -2.79
N ALA A 98 -16.52 4.40 -2.34
CA ALA A 98 -17.63 3.54 -1.95
C ALA A 98 -18.12 2.75 -3.17
N TYR A 99 -18.50 1.48 -2.97
CA TYR A 99 -19.13 0.65 -3.99
C TYR A 99 -20.07 -0.36 -3.33
N ASP A 100 -21.20 -0.62 -3.98
CA ASP A 100 -22.21 -1.52 -3.44
C ASP A 100 -21.78 -2.98 -3.54
N CYS A 101 -21.23 -3.38 -4.69
CA CYS A 101 -20.79 -4.75 -4.91
C CYS A 101 -19.74 -4.81 -6.00
N ILE A 102 -18.65 -5.52 -5.74
CA ILE A 102 -17.75 -6.06 -6.76
C ILE A 102 -17.88 -7.57 -6.73
N ASP A 103 -18.46 -8.14 -7.78
CA ASP A 103 -18.66 -9.57 -7.98
C ASP A 103 -17.45 -10.12 -8.75
N TYR A 104 -16.66 -10.99 -8.13
CA TYR A 104 -15.38 -11.45 -8.70
C TYR A 104 -15.56 -12.20 -10.02
N ASP A 105 -16.69 -12.87 -10.24
CA ASP A 105 -16.94 -13.57 -11.50
C ASP A 105 -17.30 -12.63 -12.66
N LYS A 106 -17.98 -11.51 -12.34
CA LYS A 106 -18.49 -10.57 -13.33
C LYS A 106 -17.56 -9.40 -13.58
N ASP A 107 -16.95 -8.87 -12.51
CA ASP A 107 -16.25 -7.60 -12.55
C ASP A 107 -14.73 -7.77 -12.74
N PHE A 108 -14.19 -8.97 -12.46
CA PHE A 108 -12.78 -9.22 -12.72
C PHE A 108 -12.57 -9.70 -14.15
N ASP A 109 -11.74 -9.01 -14.87
CA ASP A 109 -11.35 -9.36 -16.22
C ASP A 109 -10.47 -10.63 -16.22
N LYS A 110 -10.99 -11.70 -16.79
CA LYS A 110 -10.32 -13.01 -16.81
C LYS A 110 -9.08 -13.02 -17.70
N ASP A 111 -9.05 -12.18 -18.73
CA ASP A 111 -7.87 -12.03 -19.60
C ASP A 111 -6.72 -11.33 -18.84
N LEU A 112 -7.04 -10.39 -17.94
CA LEU A 112 -6.06 -9.75 -17.07
C LEU A 112 -5.59 -10.67 -15.91
N ILE A 113 -6.37 -11.70 -15.56
CA ILE A 113 -5.92 -12.77 -14.68
C ILE A 113 -4.96 -13.69 -15.44
N GLY A 114 -5.28 -14.03 -16.67
CA GLY A 114 -4.50 -14.88 -17.54
C GLY A 114 -4.84 -16.38 -17.41
N GLU A 115 -4.78 -17.08 -18.54
CA GLU A 115 -5.15 -18.51 -18.64
C GLU A 115 -4.34 -19.39 -17.68
N GLU A 116 -3.07 -19.07 -17.47
CA GLU A 116 -2.16 -19.83 -16.61
C GLU A 116 -2.57 -19.79 -15.12
N TYR A 117 -3.29 -18.74 -14.67
CA TYR A 117 -3.67 -18.57 -13.27
C TYR A 117 -5.15 -18.88 -13.01
N ILE A 118 -6.01 -18.83 -14.02
CA ILE A 118 -7.46 -19.01 -13.86
C ILE A 118 -7.85 -20.37 -13.25
N GLY A 119 -7.05 -21.40 -13.51
CA GLY A 119 -7.22 -22.72 -12.92
C GLY A 119 -7.19 -22.70 -11.39
N ALA A 120 -6.30 -21.90 -10.79
CA ALA A 120 -6.23 -21.73 -9.33
C ALA A 120 -7.47 -21.02 -8.78
N TRP A 121 -7.96 -19.99 -9.46
CA TRP A 121 -9.19 -19.27 -9.07
C TRP A 121 -10.43 -20.17 -9.07
N LYS A 122 -10.58 -21.03 -10.08
CA LYS A 122 -11.64 -22.03 -10.16
C LYS A 122 -11.50 -23.09 -9.06
N LYS A 123 -10.28 -23.65 -8.88
CA LYS A 123 -9.98 -24.68 -7.87
C LYS A 123 -10.36 -24.23 -6.46
N PHE A 124 -10.04 -22.98 -6.11
CA PHE A 124 -10.31 -22.43 -4.79
C PHE A 124 -11.64 -21.69 -4.69
N ASN A 125 -12.48 -21.76 -5.73
CA ASN A 125 -13.78 -21.11 -5.80
C ASN A 125 -13.75 -19.59 -5.51
N ILE A 126 -12.67 -18.92 -5.91
CA ILE A 126 -12.46 -17.49 -5.62
C ILE A 126 -13.49 -16.62 -6.36
N PHE A 127 -13.94 -17.03 -7.54
CA PHE A 127 -14.96 -16.32 -8.32
C PHE A 127 -16.36 -16.26 -7.63
N SER A 128 -16.61 -17.08 -6.61
CA SER A 128 -17.84 -16.98 -5.83
C SER A 128 -17.88 -15.82 -4.84
N LEU A 129 -16.75 -15.14 -4.65
CA LEU A 129 -16.60 -14.07 -3.66
C LEU A 129 -17.15 -12.75 -4.21
N LYS A 130 -17.56 -11.89 -3.25
CA LYS A 130 -18.02 -10.52 -3.50
C LYS A 130 -17.39 -9.60 -2.48
N ALA A 131 -17.17 -8.35 -2.88
CA ALA A 131 -16.71 -7.30 -2.00
C ALA A 131 -17.74 -6.17 -1.93
N HIS A 132 -17.77 -5.50 -0.79
CA HIS A 132 -18.61 -4.34 -0.54
C HIS A 132 -17.81 -3.28 0.22
N ASN A 133 -18.00 -2.02 -0.13
CA ASN A 133 -17.36 -0.90 0.55
C ASN A 133 -18.37 0.24 0.76
N PRO A 134 -18.96 0.37 1.96
CA PRO A 134 -20.03 1.34 2.19
C PRO A 134 -19.55 2.80 2.19
N GLU A 135 -18.26 3.03 2.41
CA GLU A 135 -17.71 4.38 2.51
C GLU A 135 -16.30 4.47 1.91
N PRO A 136 -15.91 5.64 1.37
CA PRO A 136 -14.58 5.82 0.82
C PRO A 136 -13.50 5.53 1.86
N THR A 137 -12.45 4.85 1.44
CA THR A 137 -11.32 4.50 2.31
C THR A 137 -9.99 4.68 1.58
N VAL A 138 -8.88 4.66 2.32
CA VAL A 138 -7.52 4.79 1.78
C VAL A 138 -6.68 3.60 2.20
N ARG A 139 -5.86 3.08 1.29
CA ARG A 139 -4.90 2.00 1.60
C ARG A 139 -3.54 2.30 1.01
N ALA A 140 -2.52 1.92 1.78
CA ALA A 140 -1.12 2.07 1.42
C ALA A 140 -0.59 0.83 0.70
N TYR A 141 0.18 1.07 -0.36
CA TYR A 141 0.89 0.03 -1.13
C TYR A 141 2.32 0.47 -1.40
N SER A 142 3.29 -0.37 -1.03
CA SER A 142 4.69 -0.13 -1.36
C SER A 142 4.89 -0.11 -2.88
N MET A 143 5.64 0.87 -3.37
CA MET A 143 6.01 0.95 -4.77
C MET A 143 7.05 -0.12 -5.11
N ALA A 144 6.85 -0.76 -6.24
CA ALA A 144 7.75 -1.82 -6.75
C ALA A 144 8.72 -1.29 -7.80
N ASN A 145 8.44 -0.13 -8.39
CA ASN A 145 9.34 0.58 -9.30
C ASN A 145 10.36 1.43 -8.53
N TYR A 146 11.43 1.82 -9.22
CA TYR A 146 12.42 2.79 -8.73
C TYR A 146 12.41 4.03 -9.64
N PRO A 147 13.00 5.17 -9.23
CA PRO A 147 12.83 6.46 -9.93
C PRO A 147 13.17 6.43 -11.42
N ASP A 148 14.20 5.69 -11.84
CA ASP A 148 14.64 5.65 -13.25
C ASP A 148 13.66 4.88 -14.17
N GLU A 149 12.64 4.22 -13.63
CA GLU A 149 11.55 3.61 -14.42
C GLU A 149 10.54 4.66 -14.92
N GLY A 150 10.72 5.95 -14.57
CA GLY A 150 9.94 7.09 -15.07
C GLY A 150 8.65 7.37 -14.27
N ASP A 151 7.71 8.09 -14.90
CA ASP A 151 6.48 8.60 -14.26
C ASP A 151 5.36 7.56 -14.17
N ILE A 152 5.76 6.30 -13.96
CA ILE A 152 4.87 5.16 -13.78
C ILE A 152 5.02 4.66 -12.36
N ILE A 153 3.90 4.52 -11.66
CA ILE A 153 3.89 3.89 -10.35
C ILE A 153 3.46 2.43 -10.51
N THR A 154 4.32 1.52 -10.06
CA THR A 154 4.08 0.08 -10.10
C THR A 154 3.83 -0.44 -8.69
N LEU A 155 2.72 -1.11 -8.50
CA LEU A 155 2.35 -1.76 -7.24
C LEU A 155 2.22 -3.27 -7.45
N THR A 156 2.56 -4.04 -6.43
CA THR A 156 2.32 -5.48 -6.40
C THR A 156 1.19 -5.77 -5.41
N VAL A 157 0.03 -6.12 -5.92
CA VAL A 157 -1.20 -6.23 -5.12
C VAL A 157 -1.66 -7.67 -5.03
N ARG A 158 -1.68 -8.22 -3.83
CA ARG A 158 -2.28 -9.52 -3.56
C ARG A 158 -3.77 -9.37 -3.29
N ILE A 159 -4.60 -10.21 -3.93
CA ILE A 159 -6.03 -10.29 -3.58
C ILE A 159 -6.21 -10.78 -2.14
N ALA A 160 -6.92 -10.02 -1.34
CA ALA A 160 -7.28 -10.39 0.03
C ALA A 160 -8.64 -11.06 0.03
N THR A 161 -8.64 -12.37 -0.12
CA THR A 161 -9.87 -13.18 -0.05
C THR A 161 -10.32 -13.38 1.39
N THR A 162 -11.58 -13.75 1.57
CA THR A 162 -12.06 -14.32 2.82
C THR A 162 -11.23 -15.56 3.17
N PRO A 163 -10.81 -15.75 4.44
CA PRO A 163 -10.10 -16.94 4.86
C PRO A 163 -10.93 -18.22 4.65
N PHE A 164 -10.26 -19.32 4.35
CA PHE A 164 -10.90 -20.62 4.29
C PHE A 164 -11.33 -21.11 5.67
N LEU A 165 -12.35 -21.92 5.71
CA LEU A 165 -12.74 -22.64 6.91
C LEU A 165 -11.61 -23.59 7.34
N PRO A 166 -11.43 -23.85 8.64
CA PRO A 166 -10.49 -24.87 9.12
C PRO A 166 -10.85 -26.27 8.60
N ARG A 167 -9.84 -27.05 8.22
CA ARG A 167 -10.07 -28.45 7.83
C ARG A 167 -10.72 -29.25 8.96
N PRO A 168 -11.64 -30.17 8.68
CA PRO A 168 -12.02 -30.71 7.34
C PRO A 168 -13.11 -29.93 6.61
N GLN A 169 -13.57 -28.80 7.12
CA GLN A 169 -14.64 -28.00 6.49
C GLN A 169 -14.18 -27.43 5.15
N VAL A 170 -15.13 -27.24 4.25
CA VAL A 170 -14.89 -26.69 2.90
C VAL A 170 -15.64 -25.36 2.77
N GLY A 171 -15.02 -24.36 2.15
CA GLY A 171 -15.61 -23.06 1.91
C GLY A 171 -14.86 -21.92 2.64
N PHE A 172 -15.52 -20.78 2.66
CA PHE A 172 -14.97 -19.56 3.26
C PHE A 172 -15.62 -19.25 4.61
N GLN A 173 -14.88 -18.56 5.47
CA GLN A 173 -15.41 -18.00 6.70
C GLN A 173 -16.41 -16.87 6.38
N ASN A 174 -17.29 -16.56 7.32
CA ASN A 174 -18.24 -15.44 7.17
C ASN A 174 -17.59 -14.12 7.60
N VAL A 175 -16.58 -13.67 6.85
CA VAL A 175 -15.90 -12.38 7.03
C VAL A 175 -15.76 -11.69 5.68
N PRO A 176 -15.76 -10.36 5.62
CA PRO A 176 -15.64 -9.64 4.35
C PRO A 176 -14.32 -9.93 3.62
N THR A 177 -14.35 -9.82 2.30
CA THR A 177 -13.16 -9.77 1.45
C THR A 177 -12.43 -8.42 1.58
N GLY A 178 -11.20 -8.36 1.10
CA GLY A 178 -10.41 -7.12 1.16
C GLY A 178 -10.96 -6.06 0.21
N ILE A 179 -11.39 -4.94 0.75
CA ILE A 179 -12.02 -3.82 0.03
C ILE A 179 -11.11 -3.28 -1.09
N ALA A 180 -9.89 -2.89 -0.73
CA ALA A 180 -8.98 -2.23 -1.66
C ALA A 180 -8.44 -3.16 -2.74
N SER A 181 -8.06 -4.38 -2.37
CA SER A 181 -7.58 -5.36 -3.35
C SER A 181 -8.67 -5.76 -4.33
N SER A 182 -9.92 -5.88 -3.89
CA SER A 182 -11.05 -6.14 -4.78
C SER A 182 -11.27 -4.99 -5.77
N TYR A 183 -11.23 -3.75 -5.29
CA TYR A 183 -11.32 -2.58 -6.16
C TYR A 183 -10.19 -2.56 -7.20
N ILE A 184 -8.94 -2.73 -6.77
CA ILE A 184 -7.79 -2.74 -7.70
C ILE A 184 -7.91 -3.87 -8.73
N PHE A 185 -8.38 -5.06 -8.32
CA PHE A 185 -8.55 -6.18 -9.23
C PHE A 185 -9.66 -5.98 -10.27
N SER A 186 -10.65 -5.13 -9.99
CA SER A 186 -11.72 -4.79 -10.95
C SER A 186 -11.31 -3.72 -11.96
N LEU A 187 -10.24 -2.95 -11.70
CA LEU A 187 -9.76 -1.90 -12.61
C LEU A 187 -9.15 -2.48 -13.88
N LYS A 188 -9.35 -1.75 -14.99
CA LYS A 188 -8.85 -2.08 -16.33
C LYS A 188 -7.97 -0.95 -16.87
N PRO A 189 -7.10 -1.23 -17.84
CA PRO A 189 -6.39 -0.18 -18.55
C PRO A 189 -7.35 0.90 -19.09
N GLY A 190 -7.02 2.17 -18.85
CA GLY A 190 -7.85 3.33 -19.16
C GLY A 190 -8.69 3.85 -17.99
N ASP A 191 -8.91 3.05 -16.95
CA ASP A 191 -9.61 3.52 -15.74
C ASP A 191 -8.77 4.56 -14.98
N LYS A 192 -9.47 5.38 -14.18
CA LYS A 192 -8.82 6.40 -13.34
C LYS A 192 -8.83 5.99 -11.87
N VAL A 193 -7.75 6.32 -11.19
CA VAL A 193 -7.60 6.06 -9.76
C VAL A 193 -6.93 7.24 -9.06
N MET A 194 -7.49 7.64 -7.92
CA MET A 194 -6.89 8.68 -7.07
C MET A 194 -5.77 8.09 -6.24
N MET A 195 -4.59 8.67 -6.38
CA MET A 195 -3.38 8.24 -5.68
C MET A 195 -2.66 9.43 -5.06
N SER A 196 -2.02 9.21 -3.92
CA SER A 196 -1.18 10.21 -3.27
C SER A 196 0.15 9.61 -2.83
N GLY A 197 1.17 10.44 -2.73
CA GLY A 197 2.51 10.01 -2.31
C GLY A 197 3.58 11.09 -2.55
N PRO A 198 4.86 10.72 -2.36
CA PRO A 198 5.32 9.48 -1.73
C PRO A 198 5.21 9.49 -0.21
N TYR A 199 5.23 8.32 0.41
CA TYR A 199 5.25 8.15 1.87
C TYR A 199 6.25 7.07 2.28
N GLY A 200 6.60 7.04 3.57
CA GLY A 200 7.37 5.96 4.19
C GLY A 200 8.86 6.22 4.30
N ASP A 201 9.49 5.40 5.13
CA ASP A 201 10.91 5.50 5.51
C ASP A 201 11.62 4.12 5.50
N PHE A 202 11.08 3.16 4.75
CA PHE A 202 11.67 1.84 4.60
C PHE A 202 12.76 1.85 3.52
N HIS A 203 13.86 2.53 3.81
CA HIS A 203 14.98 2.68 2.88
C HIS A 203 16.23 2.00 3.42
N PRO A 204 17.00 1.28 2.57
CA PRO A 204 18.32 0.81 2.95
C PRO A 204 19.31 1.98 3.00
N ASN A 205 20.41 1.79 3.67
CA ASN A 205 21.51 2.75 3.58
C ASN A 205 22.35 2.44 2.32
N PHE A 206 22.00 3.05 1.20
CA PHE A 206 22.66 2.84 -0.11
C PHE A 206 24.15 3.19 -0.11
N THR A 207 24.62 3.99 0.84
CA THR A 207 26.04 4.43 0.93
C THR A 207 26.84 3.67 1.97
N SER A 208 26.29 2.63 2.57
CA SER A 208 26.93 1.90 3.68
C SER A 208 28.16 1.09 3.26
N GLY A 209 28.26 0.69 2.00
CA GLY A 209 29.29 -0.23 1.48
C GLY A 209 29.23 -1.65 2.09
N LYS A 210 28.15 -1.98 2.81
CA LYS A 210 27.96 -3.28 3.45
C LYS A 210 27.13 -4.20 2.57
N GLU A 211 27.35 -5.51 2.70
CA GLU A 211 26.45 -6.50 2.14
C GLU A 211 25.03 -6.32 2.69
N MET A 212 24.04 -6.50 1.82
CA MET A 212 22.62 -6.41 2.17
C MET A 212 21.94 -7.71 1.80
N ILE A 213 21.00 -8.13 2.64
CA ILE A 213 20.15 -9.30 2.40
C ILE A 213 18.70 -8.83 2.40
N TRP A 214 17.97 -9.10 1.31
CA TRP A 214 16.55 -8.83 1.18
C TRP A 214 15.76 -10.12 1.37
N ILE A 215 14.83 -10.12 2.30
CA ILE A 215 13.95 -11.26 2.57
C ILE A 215 12.50 -10.77 2.43
N GLY A 216 11.80 -11.27 1.44
CA GLY A 216 10.41 -10.90 1.18
C GLY A 216 9.62 -12.05 0.55
N GLY A 217 8.32 -12.08 0.77
CA GLY A 217 7.41 -13.09 0.22
C GLY A 217 6.23 -12.47 -0.50
N GLY A 218 5.91 -13.01 -1.70
CA GLY A 218 4.76 -12.57 -2.48
C GLY A 218 4.77 -11.07 -2.77
N ALA A 219 3.65 -10.37 -2.49
CA ALA A 219 3.55 -8.93 -2.68
C ALA A 219 4.51 -8.11 -1.81
N GLY A 220 5.05 -8.68 -0.72
CA GLY A 220 6.07 -8.05 0.10
C GLY A 220 7.42 -7.84 -0.61
N MET A 221 7.61 -8.43 -1.79
CA MET A 221 8.76 -8.16 -2.65
C MET A 221 8.71 -6.78 -3.33
N ALA A 222 7.57 -6.09 -3.34
CA ALA A 222 7.45 -4.79 -4.01
C ALA A 222 8.54 -3.78 -3.59
N PRO A 223 8.66 -3.37 -2.31
CA PRO A 223 9.69 -2.41 -1.91
C PRO A 223 11.10 -2.95 -2.09
N LEU A 224 11.30 -4.26 -1.95
CA LEU A 224 12.61 -4.90 -2.10
C LEU A 224 13.06 -4.90 -3.56
N ARG A 225 12.13 -5.13 -4.52
CA ARG A 225 12.43 -5.00 -5.94
C ARG A 225 12.91 -3.58 -6.26
N ALA A 226 12.17 -2.57 -5.80
CA ALA A 226 12.55 -1.17 -6.02
C ALA A 226 13.96 -0.86 -5.50
N GLN A 227 14.30 -1.35 -4.31
CA GLN A 227 15.61 -1.16 -3.69
C GLN A 227 16.73 -1.88 -4.46
N ILE A 228 16.51 -3.16 -4.82
CA ILE A 228 17.50 -3.97 -5.55
C ILE A 228 17.79 -3.41 -6.94
N MET A 229 16.75 -2.97 -7.65
CA MET A 229 16.88 -2.46 -9.01
C MET A 229 17.52 -1.07 -9.06
N HIS A 230 17.46 -0.31 -7.97
CA HIS A 230 18.07 1.01 -7.83
C HIS A 230 19.58 0.93 -7.51
N MET A 231 20.08 -0.18 -7.00
CA MET A 231 21.49 -0.41 -6.66
C MET A 231 22.34 -0.75 -7.87
#